data_4974a30790d4d50689653526795c15fa
#
_entry.id   4974a30790d4d50689653526795c15fa
#
_cell.length_a   1.000
_cell.length_b   1.000
_cell.length_c   1.000
_cell.angle_alpha   90.00
_cell.angle_beta   90.00
_cell.angle_gamma   90.00
#
_symmetry.space_group_name_H-M   'P 1'
#
loop_
_entity.id
_entity.type
_entity.pdbx_description
1 polymer ?
#
loop_
_entity_poly.entity_id
_entity_poly.type
_entity_poly.pdbx_seq_one_letter_code
_entity_poly.pdbx_strand_id
1 'polypeptide(L)'
;MPYVERITRAGKTIEVERYYTSRYKKQGIKRGDKVKPTTEQQEKINTRQAERKLRILINANFEYGDYHLVLDYIRKKGEPERTREEMRQDMDVFLRECRKEYKKAGLEFKYIHVMEIGSKGARHHHLVINKIDTEILQRCWYKAYEGHNRIKVFPLDDTGNYAELAAYLIKYTDRHRTAEDGALQGKRWNCSKNLVRPEPEYRIISDREWFKAEARPIKGYYVDKDSISKGVHSPEYYGYGYFRYTLIKINGEGG
;
A
#
# COMPACT_ATOMS: atom_id res chain seq x y z
N MET A 1 20.83 23.17 -9.26
CA MET A 1 20.04 21.93 -9.09
C MET A 1 19.29 22.04 -7.77
N PRO A 2 17.97 21.99 -7.75
CA PRO A 2 17.23 22.41 -6.57
C PRO A 2 16.91 21.28 -5.59
N TYR A 3 16.76 21.65 -4.33
CA TYR A 3 15.96 20.91 -3.38
C TYR A 3 14.47 21.08 -3.74
N VAL A 4 13.73 20.01 -3.61
CA VAL A 4 12.29 19.96 -3.92
C VAL A 4 11.53 19.48 -2.70
N GLU A 5 10.43 20.16 -2.40
CA GLU A 5 9.41 19.67 -1.50
C GLU A 5 8.28 19.04 -2.31
N ARG A 6 7.93 17.82 -1.95
CA ARG A 6 6.81 17.06 -2.51
C ARG A 6 5.78 16.83 -1.42
N ILE A 7 4.55 17.26 -1.67
CA ILE A 7 3.42 17.11 -0.75
C ILE A 7 2.41 16.18 -1.40
N THR A 8 2.03 15.11 -0.72
CA THR A 8 1.01 14.16 -1.17
C THR A 8 -0.12 14.11 -0.16
N ARG A 9 -1.33 14.46 -0.58
CA ARG A 9 -2.53 14.41 0.27
C ARG A 9 -3.30 13.13 0.00
N ALA A 10 -3.57 12.33 1.04
CA ALA A 10 -4.24 11.05 0.92
C ALA A 10 -5.18 10.83 2.11
N GLY A 11 -6.48 11.02 1.92
CA GLY A 11 -7.48 10.91 2.99
C GLY A 11 -7.17 11.84 4.16
N LYS A 12 -7.00 11.27 5.36
CA LYS A 12 -6.63 12.01 6.58
C LYS A 12 -5.14 12.31 6.69
N THR A 13 -4.30 11.91 5.73
CA THR A 13 -2.85 12.08 5.81
C THR A 13 -2.30 13.05 4.78
N ILE A 14 -1.22 13.74 5.17
CA ILE A 14 -0.41 14.57 4.27
C ILE A 14 1.04 14.11 4.44
N GLU A 15 1.61 13.57 3.38
CA GLU A 15 3.03 13.20 3.35
C GLU A 15 3.85 14.35 2.79
N VAL A 16 4.86 14.78 3.53
CA VAL A 16 5.81 15.82 3.13
C VAL A 16 7.18 15.18 2.94
N GLU A 17 7.76 15.35 1.77
CA GLU A 17 9.12 14.90 1.47
C GLU A 17 9.92 16.04 0.89
N ARG A 18 11.15 16.19 1.39
CA ARG A 18 12.15 17.12 0.86
C ARG A 18 13.36 16.33 0.42
N TYR A 19 13.80 16.53 -0.78
CA TYR A 19 14.94 15.83 -1.34
C TYR A 19 15.59 16.63 -2.46
N TYR A 20 16.84 16.33 -2.73
CA TYR A 20 17.56 16.88 -3.87
C TYR A 20 17.20 16.17 -5.17
N THR A 21 17.05 16.90 -6.26
CA THR A 21 16.84 16.32 -7.57
C THR A 21 17.53 17.12 -8.68
N SER A 22 18.20 16.40 -9.57
CA SER A 22 18.74 16.95 -10.82
C SER A 22 17.72 16.99 -11.96
N ARG A 23 16.51 16.44 -11.74
CA ARG A 23 15.53 16.17 -12.80
C ARG A 23 14.26 17.00 -12.74
N TYR A 24 14.21 18.01 -11.87
CA TYR A 24 13.02 18.83 -11.72
C TYR A 24 12.67 19.56 -13.02
N LYS A 25 11.46 19.32 -13.55
CA LYS A 25 10.92 19.90 -14.79
C LYS A 25 11.82 19.76 -16.04
N LYS A 26 12.79 18.87 -16.03
CA LYS A 26 13.64 18.61 -17.19
C LYS A 26 13.11 17.43 -17.99
N GLN A 27 12.59 17.70 -19.17
CA GLN A 27 12.24 16.69 -20.16
C GLN A 27 13.47 16.36 -21.02
N GLY A 28 13.61 15.09 -21.43
CA GLY A 28 14.60 14.70 -22.44
C GLY A 28 16.05 14.52 -21.99
N ILE A 29 16.37 14.68 -20.70
CA ILE A 29 17.73 14.39 -20.22
C ILE A 29 18.00 12.89 -20.26
N LYS A 30 19.04 12.47 -21.01
CA LYS A 30 19.55 11.09 -20.94
C LYS A 30 19.81 10.71 -19.48
N ARG A 31 19.39 9.51 -19.12
CA ARG A 31 19.79 8.91 -17.84
C ARG A 31 21.31 8.83 -17.83
N GLY A 32 21.97 9.37 -16.80
CA GLY A 32 23.38 9.09 -16.53
C GLY A 32 23.61 7.60 -16.36
N ASP A 33 24.85 7.19 -16.43
CA ASP A 33 25.24 5.79 -16.23
C ASP A 33 24.66 5.28 -14.91
N LYS A 34 24.02 4.13 -14.98
CA LYS A 34 23.46 3.48 -13.80
C LYS A 34 24.60 2.87 -13.00
N VAL A 35 24.99 3.52 -11.91
CA VAL A 35 25.62 2.79 -10.82
C VAL A 35 24.54 1.84 -10.29
N LYS A 36 24.69 0.54 -10.57
CA LYS A 36 23.75 -0.47 -10.08
C LYS A 36 24.01 -0.68 -8.59
N PRO A 37 23.08 -0.34 -7.71
CA PRO A 37 23.20 -0.74 -6.30
C PRO A 37 23.26 -2.27 -6.21
N THR A 38 23.79 -2.79 -5.11
CA THR A 38 23.69 -4.22 -4.83
C THR A 38 22.23 -4.66 -4.90
N THR A 39 21.96 -5.88 -5.33
CA THR A 39 20.60 -6.42 -5.44
C THR A 39 19.81 -6.21 -4.14
N GLU A 40 20.44 -6.46 -2.99
CA GLU A 40 19.83 -6.29 -1.67
C GLU A 40 19.46 -4.82 -1.37
N GLN A 41 20.32 -3.88 -1.67
CA GLN A 41 20.02 -2.44 -1.50
C GLN A 41 18.87 -2.00 -2.39
N GLN A 42 18.86 -2.47 -3.64
CA GLN A 42 17.78 -2.16 -4.58
C GLN A 42 16.45 -2.75 -4.11
N GLU A 43 16.45 -3.95 -3.56
CA GLU A 43 15.25 -4.58 -3.00
C GLU A 43 14.70 -3.80 -1.81
N LYS A 44 15.55 -3.39 -0.87
CA LYS A 44 15.15 -2.53 0.26
C LYS A 44 14.52 -1.21 -0.21
N ILE A 45 15.11 -0.58 -1.23
CA ILE A 45 14.55 0.65 -1.82
C ILE A 45 13.20 0.37 -2.47
N ASN A 46 13.09 -0.70 -3.25
CA ASN A 46 11.85 -1.07 -3.94
C ASN A 46 10.73 -1.42 -2.96
N THR A 47 11.06 -2.10 -1.86
CA THR A 47 10.12 -2.44 -0.79
C THR A 47 9.57 -1.18 -0.11
N ARG A 48 10.44 -0.27 0.34
CA ARG A 48 10.02 1.01 0.94
C ARG A 48 9.16 1.86 -0.01
N GLN A 49 9.50 1.87 -1.30
CA GLN A 49 8.69 2.58 -2.29
C GLN A 49 7.33 1.91 -2.51
N ALA A 50 7.26 0.59 -2.44
CA ALA A 50 6.00 -0.15 -2.55
C ALA A 50 5.11 0.08 -1.34
N GLU A 51 5.65 -0.03 -0.13
CA GLU A 51 4.93 0.28 1.13
C GLU A 51 4.34 1.69 1.09
N ARG A 52 5.15 2.67 0.71
CA ARG A 52 4.70 4.05 0.58
C ARG A 52 3.57 4.21 -0.44
N LYS A 53 3.72 3.64 -1.63
CA LYS A 53 2.69 3.73 -2.68
C LYS A 53 1.39 3.06 -2.24
N LEU A 54 1.49 1.91 -1.58
CA LEU A 54 0.34 1.18 -1.09
C LEU A 54 -0.35 1.94 0.04
N ARG A 55 0.40 2.50 1.00
CA ARG A 55 -0.12 3.36 2.07
C ARG A 55 -0.91 4.54 1.51
N ILE A 56 -0.32 5.31 0.60
CA ILE A 56 -1.00 6.45 -0.04
C ILE A 56 -2.30 6.00 -0.72
N LEU A 57 -2.27 4.84 -1.39
CA LEU A 57 -3.43 4.31 -2.09
C LEU A 57 -4.53 3.88 -1.11
N ILE A 58 -4.17 3.22 0.00
CA ILE A 58 -5.13 2.83 1.05
C ILE A 58 -5.72 4.09 1.70
N ASN A 59 -4.87 5.00 2.19
CA ASN A 59 -5.31 6.21 2.89
C ASN A 59 -6.22 7.11 2.03
N ALA A 60 -6.05 7.11 0.71
CA ALA A 60 -6.86 7.93 -0.20
C ALA A 60 -8.23 7.33 -0.53
N ASN A 61 -8.45 6.04 -0.28
CA ASN A 61 -9.62 5.33 -0.81
C ASN A 61 -10.45 4.60 0.24
N PHE A 62 -9.89 4.38 1.42
CA PHE A 62 -10.54 3.63 2.48
C PHE A 62 -10.54 4.43 3.78
N GLU A 63 -11.55 4.21 4.60
CA GLU A 63 -11.81 4.97 5.81
C GLU A 63 -12.25 4.10 6.98
N TYR A 64 -12.53 4.73 8.11
CA TYR A 64 -13.03 4.05 9.30
C TYR A 64 -14.21 3.12 9.01
N GLY A 65 -14.10 1.89 9.45
CA GLY A 65 -15.13 0.88 9.28
C GLY A 65 -15.07 0.11 7.96
N ASP A 66 -14.25 0.51 6.98
CA ASP A 66 -13.88 -0.34 5.85
C ASP A 66 -13.06 -1.55 6.35
N TYR A 67 -12.83 -2.55 5.52
CA TYR A 67 -12.29 -3.82 5.99
C TYR A 67 -10.91 -4.16 5.43
N HIS A 68 -10.05 -4.66 6.32
CA HIS A 68 -9.02 -5.61 5.94
C HIS A 68 -9.63 -7.00 6.04
N LEU A 69 -9.88 -7.63 4.89
CA LEU A 69 -10.50 -8.94 4.75
C LEU A 69 -9.42 -9.98 4.44
N VAL A 70 -9.48 -11.11 5.15
CA VAL A 70 -8.63 -12.28 4.87
C VAL A 70 -9.53 -13.44 4.46
N LEU A 71 -9.23 -14.03 3.30
CA LEU A 71 -9.92 -15.21 2.78
C LEU A 71 -8.97 -16.40 2.93
N ASP A 72 -9.35 -17.34 3.79
CA ASP A 72 -8.56 -18.51 4.11
C ASP A 72 -9.03 -19.73 3.30
N TYR A 73 -8.08 -20.55 2.85
CA TYR A 73 -8.30 -21.92 2.42
C TYR A 73 -8.00 -22.84 3.61
N ILE A 74 -9.03 -23.47 4.16
CA ILE A 74 -8.87 -24.42 5.26
C ILE A 74 -8.59 -25.80 4.66
N ARG A 75 -7.37 -26.30 4.83
CA ARG A 75 -6.95 -27.60 4.30
C ARG A 75 -7.16 -28.69 5.34
N LYS A 76 -7.75 -29.82 4.94
CA LYS A 76 -7.70 -31.06 5.71
C LYS A 76 -6.40 -31.81 5.43
N LYS A 77 -6.00 -32.66 6.39
CA LYS A 77 -4.83 -33.51 6.22
C LYS A 77 -5.02 -34.43 5.00
N GLY A 78 -4.07 -34.40 4.07
CA GLY A 78 -4.10 -35.21 2.83
C GLY A 78 -4.75 -34.53 1.63
N GLU A 79 -5.41 -33.37 1.80
CA GLU A 79 -5.92 -32.62 0.66
C GLU A 79 -4.78 -31.90 -0.07
N PRO A 80 -4.83 -31.84 -1.43
CA PRO A 80 -3.86 -31.08 -2.20
C PRO A 80 -3.94 -29.59 -1.89
N GLU A 81 -2.81 -28.91 -2.01
CA GLU A 81 -2.78 -27.47 -1.85
C GLU A 81 -3.31 -26.77 -3.10
N ARG A 82 -4.06 -25.69 -2.91
CA ARG A 82 -4.48 -24.81 -4.01
C ARG A 82 -3.25 -24.31 -4.77
N THR A 83 -3.23 -24.50 -6.07
CA THR A 83 -2.20 -23.93 -6.94
C THR A 83 -2.37 -22.41 -7.05
N ARG A 84 -1.33 -21.72 -7.51
CA ARG A 84 -1.41 -20.28 -7.79
C ARG A 84 -2.47 -19.92 -8.80
N GLU A 85 -2.64 -20.75 -9.81
CA GLU A 85 -3.62 -20.54 -10.86
C GLU A 85 -5.06 -20.70 -10.33
N GLU A 86 -5.30 -21.74 -9.57
CA GLU A 86 -6.58 -21.94 -8.89
C GLU A 86 -6.92 -20.79 -7.93
N MET A 87 -5.94 -20.31 -7.15
CA MET A 87 -6.12 -19.12 -6.29
C MET A 87 -6.52 -17.87 -7.10
N ARG A 88 -5.96 -17.67 -8.30
CA ARG A 88 -6.34 -16.55 -9.18
C ARG A 88 -7.77 -16.70 -9.68
N GLN A 89 -8.14 -17.90 -10.12
CA GLN A 89 -9.48 -18.20 -10.61
C GLN A 89 -10.53 -18.01 -9.50
N ASP A 90 -10.25 -18.51 -8.29
CA ASP A 90 -11.12 -18.30 -7.12
C ASP A 90 -11.29 -16.81 -6.81
N MET A 91 -10.21 -16.04 -6.86
CA MET A 91 -10.27 -14.59 -6.65
C MET A 91 -11.07 -13.86 -7.73
N ASP A 92 -10.93 -14.25 -8.99
CA ASP A 92 -11.71 -13.66 -10.10
C ASP A 92 -13.21 -13.90 -9.91
N VAL A 93 -13.59 -15.11 -9.45
CA VAL A 93 -14.98 -15.45 -9.10
C VAL A 93 -15.45 -14.59 -7.92
N PHE A 94 -14.66 -14.53 -6.83
CA PHE A 94 -14.99 -13.72 -5.65
C PHE A 94 -15.23 -12.26 -6.01
N LEU A 95 -14.30 -11.65 -6.74
CA LEU A 95 -14.42 -10.25 -7.16
C LEU A 95 -15.62 -9.99 -8.07
N ARG A 96 -15.97 -10.96 -8.92
CA ARG A 96 -17.15 -10.89 -9.78
C ARG A 96 -18.45 -10.93 -8.97
N GLU A 97 -18.55 -11.82 -7.98
CA GLU A 97 -19.72 -11.92 -7.11
C GLU A 97 -19.83 -10.67 -6.21
N CYS A 98 -18.73 -10.20 -5.63
CA CYS A 98 -18.72 -8.95 -4.87
C CYS A 98 -19.24 -7.76 -5.71
N ARG A 99 -18.79 -7.61 -6.97
CA ARG A 99 -19.29 -6.51 -7.83
C ARG A 99 -20.80 -6.54 -8.00
N LYS A 100 -21.40 -7.73 -8.11
CA LYS A 100 -22.86 -7.88 -8.21
C LYS A 100 -23.55 -7.43 -6.92
N GLU A 101 -23.04 -7.86 -5.78
CA GLU A 101 -23.65 -7.54 -4.48
C GLU A 101 -23.49 -6.05 -4.12
N TYR A 102 -22.32 -5.46 -4.35
CA TYR A 102 -22.11 -4.01 -4.15
C TYR A 102 -23.05 -3.20 -5.07
N LYS A 103 -23.21 -3.62 -6.34
CA LYS A 103 -24.14 -2.96 -7.26
C LYS A 103 -25.58 -3.05 -6.77
N LYS A 104 -26.02 -4.20 -6.23
CA LYS A 104 -27.36 -4.36 -5.63
C LYS A 104 -27.56 -3.45 -4.42
N ALA A 105 -26.52 -3.25 -3.63
CA ALA A 105 -26.51 -2.36 -2.47
C ALA A 105 -26.40 -0.86 -2.84
N GLY A 106 -26.26 -0.52 -4.13
CA GLY A 106 -26.06 0.86 -4.58
C GLY A 106 -24.68 1.43 -4.23
N LEU A 107 -23.68 0.56 -3.95
CA LEU A 107 -22.35 0.93 -3.55
C LEU A 107 -21.34 0.71 -4.68
N GLU A 108 -20.31 1.56 -4.73
CA GLU A 108 -19.13 1.28 -5.54
C GLU A 108 -18.26 0.21 -4.88
N PHE A 109 -17.80 -0.75 -5.65
CA PHE A 109 -16.85 -1.76 -5.16
C PHE A 109 -15.42 -1.29 -5.36
N LYS A 110 -14.73 -0.95 -4.26
CA LYS A 110 -13.31 -0.61 -4.21
C LYS A 110 -12.54 -1.73 -3.53
N TYR A 111 -11.39 -2.10 -4.08
CA TYR A 111 -10.53 -3.10 -3.46
C TYR A 111 -9.06 -2.93 -3.80
N ILE A 112 -8.22 -3.38 -2.88
CA ILE A 112 -6.82 -3.73 -3.08
C ILE A 112 -6.67 -5.18 -2.67
N HIS A 113 -5.93 -5.98 -3.42
CA HIS A 113 -5.80 -7.42 -3.23
C HIS A 113 -4.35 -7.88 -3.30
N VAL A 114 -3.97 -8.75 -2.38
CA VAL A 114 -2.67 -9.42 -2.28
C VAL A 114 -2.87 -10.91 -2.05
N MET A 115 -2.09 -11.74 -2.74
CA MET A 115 -2.01 -13.18 -2.49
C MET A 115 -0.85 -13.48 -1.56
N GLU A 116 -1.07 -14.40 -0.61
CA GLU A 116 -0.04 -14.88 0.31
C GLU A 116 -0.02 -16.41 0.37
N ILE A 117 1.21 -16.95 0.49
CA ILE A 117 1.44 -18.30 1.00
C ILE A 117 2.25 -18.11 2.30
N GLY A 118 1.65 -18.45 3.42
CA GLY A 118 2.28 -18.36 4.73
C GLY A 118 3.48 -19.28 4.87
N SER A 119 4.30 -19.05 5.88
CA SER A 119 5.55 -19.84 6.12
C SER A 119 5.32 -21.35 6.31
N LYS A 120 4.11 -21.74 6.71
CA LYS A 120 3.68 -23.14 6.87
C LYS A 120 2.85 -23.66 5.68
N GLY A 121 2.91 -22.97 4.54
CA GLY A 121 2.18 -23.34 3.32
C GLY A 121 0.71 -22.91 3.31
N ALA A 122 0.18 -22.29 4.36
CA ALA A 122 -1.20 -21.82 4.39
C ALA A 122 -1.42 -20.72 3.33
N ARG A 123 -2.47 -20.87 2.54
CA ARG A 123 -2.79 -19.96 1.44
C ARG A 123 -3.88 -18.99 1.84
N HIS A 124 -3.67 -17.72 1.52
CA HIS A 124 -4.59 -16.64 1.88
C HIS A 124 -4.69 -15.61 0.75
N HIS A 125 -5.84 -14.95 0.73
CA HIS A 125 -5.98 -13.66 0.06
C HIS A 125 -6.21 -12.59 1.12
N HIS A 126 -5.48 -11.50 0.99
CA HIS A 126 -5.71 -10.28 1.76
C HIS A 126 -6.33 -9.23 0.86
N LEU A 127 -7.42 -8.61 1.33
CA LEU A 127 -8.04 -7.52 0.63
C LEU A 127 -8.22 -6.33 1.58
N VAL A 128 -8.08 -5.13 1.03
CA VAL A 128 -8.65 -3.93 1.63
C VAL A 128 -9.84 -3.57 0.78
N ILE A 129 -11.04 -3.52 1.37
CA ILE A 129 -12.31 -3.29 0.67
C ILE A 129 -13.19 -2.31 1.45
N ASN A 130 -14.01 -1.56 0.74
CA ASN A 130 -15.02 -0.75 1.41
C ASN A 130 -16.13 -1.61 2.03
N LYS A 131 -16.74 -1.07 3.08
CA LYS A 131 -17.69 -1.77 3.94
C LYS A 131 -18.92 -2.30 3.19
N ILE A 132 -19.29 -3.54 3.48
CA ILE A 132 -20.57 -4.17 3.16
C ILE A 132 -20.88 -5.21 4.25
N ASP A 133 -22.09 -5.76 4.29
CA ASP A 133 -22.42 -6.83 5.20
C ASP A 133 -21.48 -8.04 5.03
N THR A 134 -20.94 -8.51 6.15
CA THR A 134 -19.96 -9.61 6.17
C THR A 134 -20.54 -10.96 5.74
N GLU A 135 -21.84 -11.21 5.93
CA GLU A 135 -22.50 -12.40 5.42
C GLU A 135 -22.49 -12.45 3.89
N ILE A 136 -22.61 -11.28 3.25
CA ILE A 136 -22.49 -11.18 1.80
C ILE A 136 -21.09 -11.60 1.35
N LEU A 137 -20.04 -11.12 2.04
CA LEU A 137 -18.66 -11.49 1.73
C LEU A 137 -18.41 -12.98 1.92
N GLN A 138 -18.94 -13.56 3.00
CA GLN A 138 -18.85 -15.02 3.23
C GLN A 138 -19.53 -15.82 2.11
N ARG A 139 -20.73 -15.41 1.68
CA ARG A 139 -21.42 -16.06 0.55
C ARG A 139 -20.66 -15.92 -0.77
N CYS A 140 -20.07 -14.74 -1.03
CA CYS A 140 -19.23 -14.54 -2.21
C CYS A 140 -18.01 -15.46 -2.19
N TRP A 141 -17.38 -15.63 -1.02
CA TRP A 141 -16.22 -16.51 -0.88
C TRP A 141 -16.61 -17.99 -1.02
N TYR A 142 -17.72 -18.40 -0.44
CA TYR A 142 -18.23 -19.75 -0.60
C TYR A 142 -18.52 -20.11 -2.07
N LYS A 143 -19.08 -19.18 -2.85
CA LYS A 143 -19.30 -19.37 -4.30
C LYS A 143 -18.00 -19.45 -5.09
N ALA A 144 -16.96 -18.78 -4.64
CA ALA A 144 -15.65 -18.81 -5.29
C ALA A 144 -14.88 -20.10 -4.99
N TYR A 145 -15.02 -20.59 -3.77
CA TYR A 145 -14.36 -21.79 -3.29
C TYR A 145 -15.29 -22.57 -2.35
N GLU A 146 -15.87 -23.65 -2.85
CA GLU A 146 -16.83 -24.51 -2.11
C GLU A 146 -16.16 -25.42 -1.07
N GLY A 147 -14.83 -25.50 -1.02
CA GLY A 147 -14.09 -26.25 -0.02
C GLY A 147 -14.22 -25.66 1.38
N HIS A 148 -13.46 -26.22 2.33
CA HIS A 148 -13.41 -25.65 3.68
C HIS A 148 -12.79 -24.26 3.65
N ASN A 149 -13.62 -23.25 3.86
CA ASN A 149 -13.26 -21.85 3.76
C ASN A 149 -13.67 -21.05 5.00
N ARG A 150 -13.00 -19.92 5.18
CA ARG A 150 -13.28 -18.97 6.25
C ARG A 150 -12.91 -17.56 5.80
N ILE A 151 -13.67 -16.58 6.26
CA ILE A 151 -13.25 -15.19 6.19
C ILE A 151 -12.89 -14.69 7.60
N LYS A 152 -11.94 -13.75 7.64
CA LYS A 152 -11.67 -12.92 8.82
C LYS A 152 -11.79 -11.47 8.39
N VAL A 153 -12.52 -10.70 9.17
CA VAL A 153 -12.82 -9.30 8.87
C VAL A 153 -12.26 -8.43 10.00
N PHE A 154 -11.39 -7.52 9.64
CA PHE A 154 -10.79 -6.56 10.56
C PHE A 154 -11.21 -5.15 10.10
N PRO A 155 -12.10 -4.47 10.85
CA PRO A 155 -12.46 -3.09 10.54
C PRO A 155 -11.22 -2.19 10.59
N LEU A 156 -11.11 -1.27 9.64
CA LEU A 156 -10.09 -0.22 9.68
C LEU A 156 -10.41 0.76 10.81
N ASP A 157 -9.37 1.22 11.49
CA ASP A 157 -9.47 2.20 12.56
C ASP A 157 -9.77 3.62 12.05
N ASP A 158 -9.99 4.54 12.96
CA ASP A 158 -10.36 5.92 12.66
C ASP A 158 -9.16 6.87 12.45
N THR A 159 -7.92 6.36 12.58
CA THR A 159 -6.71 7.18 12.39
C THR A 159 -6.57 7.68 10.96
N GLY A 160 -7.04 6.87 9.99
CA GLY A 160 -6.87 7.13 8.56
C GLY A 160 -5.41 7.06 8.10
N ASN A 161 -4.51 6.53 8.94
CA ASN A 161 -3.10 6.26 8.58
C ASN A 161 -2.83 4.76 8.65
N TYR A 162 -2.98 4.09 7.54
CA TYR A 162 -2.85 2.63 7.41
C TYR A 162 -1.43 2.20 7.01
N ALA A 163 -0.41 2.86 7.60
CA ALA A 163 0.99 2.58 7.31
C ALA A 163 1.40 1.15 7.69
N GLU A 164 0.97 0.69 8.86
CA GLU A 164 1.25 -0.66 9.35
C GLU A 164 0.60 -1.74 8.47
N LEU A 165 -0.65 -1.52 8.07
CA LEU A 165 -1.34 -2.43 7.15
C LEU A 165 -0.64 -2.50 5.79
N ALA A 166 -0.20 -1.36 5.24
CA ALA A 166 0.53 -1.34 3.98
C ALA A 166 1.87 -2.09 4.08
N ALA A 167 2.63 -1.88 5.16
CA ALA A 167 3.87 -2.60 5.42
C ALA A 167 3.65 -4.11 5.60
N TYR A 168 2.60 -4.48 6.34
CA TYR A 168 2.17 -5.87 6.51
C TYR A 168 1.91 -6.55 5.16
N LEU A 169 1.09 -5.95 4.31
CA LEU A 169 0.74 -6.49 3.00
C LEU A 169 1.95 -6.63 2.07
N ILE A 170 2.87 -5.65 2.08
CA ILE A 170 4.08 -5.70 1.24
C ILE A 170 5.07 -6.76 1.72
N LYS A 171 5.26 -6.91 3.04
CA LYS A 171 6.14 -7.93 3.63
C LYS A 171 5.83 -9.33 3.11
N TYR A 172 4.55 -9.68 2.96
CA TYR A 172 4.14 -10.98 2.47
C TYR A 172 4.37 -11.16 0.97
N THR A 173 4.16 -10.12 0.18
CA THR A 173 4.43 -10.20 -1.27
C THR A 173 5.91 -10.30 -1.58
N ASP A 174 6.78 -9.65 -0.81
CA ASP A 174 8.22 -9.68 -1.04
C ASP A 174 8.84 -11.04 -0.66
N ARG A 175 8.34 -11.70 0.38
CA ARG A 175 8.79 -13.04 0.77
C ARG A 175 8.71 -14.05 -0.39
N HIS A 176 7.70 -13.96 -1.25
CA HIS A 176 7.51 -14.85 -2.38
C HIS A 176 8.21 -14.41 -3.66
N ARG A 177 8.67 -13.17 -3.73
CA ARG A 177 9.44 -12.68 -4.90
C ARG A 177 10.86 -13.22 -4.96
N THR A 178 11.42 -13.54 -3.79
CA THR A 178 12.76 -14.10 -3.63
C THR A 178 12.79 -15.62 -3.57
N ALA A 179 11.62 -16.28 -3.51
CA ALA A 179 11.52 -17.73 -3.52
C ALA A 179 11.85 -18.29 -4.93
N GLU A 180 12.39 -19.51 -4.97
CA GLU A 180 12.75 -20.22 -6.21
C GLU A 180 11.59 -20.34 -7.19
N ASP A 181 10.38 -20.47 -6.68
CA ASP A 181 9.14 -20.54 -7.46
C ASP A 181 8.67 -19.19 -8.08
N GLY A 182 9.35 -18.09 -7.81
CA GLY A 182 9.02 -16.76 -8.30
C GLY A 182 7.80 -16.12 -7.64
N ALA A 183 7.40 -14.94 -8.12
CA ALA A 183 6.31 -14.17 -7.55
C ALA A 183 4.95 -14.85 -7.72
N LEU A 184 4.13 -14.88 -6.65
CA LEU A 184 2.76 -15.41 -6.66
C LEU A 184 1.87 -14.69 -7.68
N GLN A 185 2.13 -13.41 -7.87
CA GLN A 185 1.44 -12.57 -8.85
C GLN A 185 2.48 -11.63 -9.51
N GLY A 186 2.25 -11.26 -10.76
CA GLY A 186 3.19 -10.40 -11.52
C GLY A 186 3.38 -9.01 -10.91
N LYS A 187 2.39 -8.53 -10.14
CA LYS A 187 2.42 -7.25 -9.39
C LYS A 187 2.41 -7.55 -7.90
N ARG A 188 2.95 -6.62 -7.08
CA ARG A 188 2.89 -6.73 -5.62
C ARG A 188 1.46 -6.73 -5.08
N TRP A 189 0.56 -5.99 -5.71
CA TRP A 189 -0.88 -6.00 -5.44
C TRP A 189 -1.67 -5.75 -6.71
N ASN A 190 -2.90 -6.21 -6.70
CA ASN A 190 -3.93 -5.85 -7.68
C ASN A 190 -4.92 -4.89 -7.03
N CYS A 191 -5.62 -4.08 -7.81
CA CYS A 191 -6.63 -3.17 -7.28
C CYS A 191 -7.69 -2.84 -8.32
N SER A 192 -8.83 -2.38 -7.85
CA SER A 192 -9.89 -1.86 -8.71
C SER A 192 -9.46 -0.60 -9.46
N LYS A 193 -10.05 -0.36 -10.62
CA LYS A 193 -9.69 0.77 -11.50
C LYS A 193 -10.19 2.12 -10.99
N ASN A 194 -11.25 2.11 -10.18
CA ASN A 194 -11.93 3.28 -9.64
C ASN A 194 -11.27 3.88 -8.37
N LEU A 195 -10.08 3.44 -8.01
CA LEU A 195 -9.34 4.03 -6.90
C LEU A 195 -8.77 5.40 -7.27
N VAL A 196 -8.97 6.36 -6.38
CA VAL A 196 -8.31 7.67 -6.44
C VAL A 196 -6.80 7.47 -6.27
N ARG A 197 -6.02 8.11 -7.14
CA ARG A 197 -4.56 8.10 -7.10
C ARG A 197 -4.06 9.52 -6.86
N PRO A 198 -3.74 9.88 -5.61
CA PRO A 198 -3.30 11.24 -5.31
C PRO A 198 -2.07 11.64 -6.12
N GLU A 199 -2.15 12.77 -6.77
CA GLU A 199 -1.01 13.38 -7.46
C GLU A 199 -0.27 14.30 -6.49
N PRO A 200 1.05 14.21 -6.41
CA PRO A 200 1.83 15.06 -5.52
C PRO A 200 1.98 16.48 -6.08
N GLU A 201 1.92 17.45 -5.19
CA GLU A 201 2.30 18.83 -5.45
C GLU A 201 3.82 18.98 -5.27
N TYR A 202 4.46 19.78 -6.12
CA TYR A 202 5.91 20.00 -6.08
C TYR A 202 6.24 21.47 -5.96
N ARG A 203 7.18 21.78 -5.09
CA ARG A 203 7.72 23.13 -4.89
C ARG A 203 9.24 23.08 -4.83
N ILE A 204 9.92 24.03 -5.50
CA ILE A 204 11.36 24.24 -5.27
C ILE A 204 11.50 24.94 -3.91
N ILE A 205 12.43 24.48 -3.11
CA ILE A 205 12.80 25.11 -1.84
C ILE A 205 14.24 25.60 -1.89
N SER A 206 14.52 26.67 -1.17
CA SER A 206 15.87 27.23 -1.04
C SER A 206 16.74 26.35 -0.13
N ASP A 207 18.06 26.49 -0.25
CA ASP A 207 19.02 25.84 0.66
C ASP A 207 18.74 26.20 2.11
N ARG A 208 18.36 27.46 2.39
CA ARG A 208 17.99 27.91 3.72
C ARG A 208 16.78 27.16 4.28
N GLU A 209 15.75 26.92 3.45
CA GLU A 209 14.56 26.12 3.85
C GLU A 209 14.94 24.66 4.06
N TRP A 210 15.87 24.14 3.26
CA TRP A 210 16.38 22.79 3.43
C TRP A 210 17.12 22.62 4.77
N PHE A 211 18.08 23.50 5.09
CA PHE A 211 18.85 23.40 6.33
C PHE A 211 18.01 23.61 7.59
N LYS A 212 16.92 24.35 7.50
CA LYS A 212 15.94 24.55 8.59
C LYS A 212 14.77 23.55 8.55
N ALA A 213 14.92 22.44 7.79
CA ALA A 213 13.86 21.47 7.64
C ALA A 213 13.54 20.80 8.99
N GLU A 214 12.33 21.03 9.46
CA GLU A 214 11.74 20.41 10.64
C GLU A 214 10.36 19.87 10.31
N ALA A 215 9.96 18.80 11.00
CA ALA A 215 8.59 18.34 10.96
C ALA A 215 7.73 19.28 11.80
N ARG A 216 6.82 19.99 11.17
CA ARG A 216 5.95 20.98 11.85
C ARG A 216 4.49 20.62 11.62
N PRO A 217 3.67 20.65 12.68
CA PRO A 217 2.23 20.49 12.51
C PRO A 217 1.67 21.68 11.73
N ILE A 218 0.56 21.47 11.06
CA ILE A 218 -0.28 22.51 10.46
C ILE A 218 -1.65 22.49 11.12
N LYS A 219 -2.42 23.57 10.95
CA LYS A 219 -3.75 23.68 11.56
C LYS A 219 -4.62 22.45 11.23
N GLY A 220 -5.12 21.78 12.27
CA GLY A 220 -5.95 20.58 12.16
C GLY A 220 -5.21 19.27 11.91
N TYR A 221 -3.86 19.28 11.98
CA TYR A 221 -3.02 18.09 11.81
C TYR A 221 -1.92 18.05 12.87
N TYR A 222 -1.55 16.85 13.29
CA TYR A 222 -0.36 16.60 14.10
C TYR A 222 0.71 15.86 13.29
N VAL A 223 1.95 15.93 13.76
CA VAL A 223 3.06 15.19 13.15
C VAL A 223 3.09 13.78 13.72
N ASP A 224 3.01 12.79 12.85
CA ASP A 224 3.34 11.41 13.20
C ASP A 224 4.85 11.29 13.41
N LYS A 225 5.28 11.21 14.67
CA LYS A 225 6.70 11.21 15.06
C LYS A 225 7.45 9.99 14.52
N ASP A 226 6.80 8.85 14.42
CA ASP A 226 7.39 7.59 13.94
C ASP A 226 7.60 7.60 12.42
N SER A 227 6.89 8.48 11.71
CA SER A 227 7.06 8.69 10.27
C SER A 227 8.28 9.55 9.91
N ILE A 228 8.88 10.25 10.90
CA ILE A 228 10.00 11.16 10.64
C ILE A 228 11.23 10.38 10.20
N SER A 229 11.72 10.68 9.01
CA SER A 229 12.94 10.07 8.48
C SER A 229 13.81 11.15 7.86
N LYS A 230 15.04 11.27 8.36
CA LYS A 230 16.07 12.19 7.85
C LYS A 230 17.35 11.42 7.64
N GLY A 231 18.03 11.68 6.54
CA GLY A 231 19.28 10.99 6.24
C GLY A 231 19.93 11.56 4.99
N VAL A 232 21.02 10.91 4.62
CA VAL A 232 21.77 11.19 3.40
C VAL A 232 21.74 9.92 2.56
N HIS A 233 21.46 10.07 1.28
CA HIS A 233 21.59 8.94 0.34
C HIS A 233 23.05 8.49 0.30
N SER A 234 23.29 7.21 0.04
CA SER A 234 24.67 6.71 -0.06
C SER A 234 25.48 7.51 -1.10
N PRO A 235 26.82 7.55 -0.98
CA PRO A 235 27.68 8.22 -1.95
C PRO A 235 27.43 7.79 -3.40
N GLU A 236 27.01 6.52 -3.61
CA GLU A 236 26.59 5.99 -4.91
C GLU A 236 25.38 6.73 -5.51
N TYR A 237 24.60 7.42 -4.67
CA TYR A 237 23.49 8.30 -5.04
C TYR A 237 23.81 9.77 -4.74
N TYR A 238 25.08 10.16 -4.88
CA TYR A 238 25.58 11.54 -4.74
C TYR A 238 25.51 12.15 -3.34
N GLY A 239 25.26 11.35 -2.29
CA GLY A 239 25.31 11.83 -0.90
C GLY A 239 24.32 12.93 -0.54
N TYR A 240 23.25 13.14 -1.33
CA TYR A 240 22.29 14.20 -1.06
C TYR A 240 21.33 13.84 0.07
N GLY A 241 20.99 14.86 0.87
CA GLY A 241 20.06 14.70 1.97
C GLY A 241 18.61 14.49 1.54
N TYR A 242 17.89 13.76 2.37
CA TYR A 242 16.43 13.66 2.31
C TYR A 242 15.82 13.87 3.69
N PHE A 243 14.58 14.36 3.70
CA PHE A 243 13.79 14.56 4.90
C PHE A 243 12.32 14.30 4.57
N ARG A 244 11.64 13.50 5.37
CA ARG A 244 10.22 13.20 5.18
C ARG A 244 9.51 13.02 6.51
N TYR A 245 8.22 13.32 6.53
CA TYR A 245 7.31 13.07 7.64
C TYR A 245 5.86 13.02 7.15
N THR A 246 4.99 12.48 7.98
CA THR A 246 3.55 12.40 7.74
C THR A 246 2.82 13.26 8.76
N LEU A 247 1.84 14.01 8.27
CA LEU A 247 0.87 14.73 9.09
C LEU A 247 -0.43 13.92 9.08
N ILE A 248 -1.06 13.77 10.24
CA ILE A 248 -2.33 13.07 10.39
C ILE A 248 -3.37 14.09 10.88
N LYS A 249 -4.55 14.09 10.24
CA LYS A 249 -5.65 14.96 10.60
C LYS A 249 -6.12 14.65 12.02
N ILE A 250 -6.26 15.67 12.85
CA ILE A 250 -6.84 15.55 14.18
C ILE A 250 -8.32 15.20 13.98
N ASN A 251 -8.77 14.08 14.55
CA ASN A 251 -10.19 13.80 14.63
C ASN A 251 -10.78 14.89 15.52
N GLY A 252 -11.59 15.79 14.97
CA GLY A 252 -12.34 16.75 15.79
C GLY A 252 -13.26 15.96 16.73
N GLU A 253 -13.34 16.37 17.98
CA GLU A 253 -14.45 15.98 18.83
C GLU A 253 -15.71 16.31 18.04
N GLY A 254 -16.55 15.29 17.80
CA GLY A 254 -17.79 15.47 17.08
C GLY A 254 -18.63 16.51 17.83
N GLY A 255 -18.88 17.65 17.15
CA GLY A 255 -19.89 18.58 17.59
C GLY A 255 -21.28 18.01 17.34
#